data_bf1e3ee5c8e88fecf23519f978b9a3d9
#
_entry.id   bf1e3ee5c8e88fecf23519f978b9a3d9
#
_cell.length_a   1.000
_cell.length_b   1.000
_cell.length_c   1.000
_cell.angle_alpha   90.00
_cell.angle_beta   90.00
_cell.angle_gamma   90.00
#
_symmetry.space_group_name_H-M   'P 1'
#
loop_
_entity.id
_entity.type
_entity.pdbx_description
1 polymer ?
#
loop_
_entity_poly.entity_id
_entity_poly.type
_entity_poly.pdbx_seq_one_letter_code
_entity_poly.pdbx_strand_id
1 'polypeptide(L)'
;MRLTKQIITVFIIALCLSSCHKEKRKTADFELKPFPKYYLTFNDRNDKQLTVATAIGIAPISSRQQALNLAGKLVEIKSGKYYKVDSLRSSLPFLVNIAATRLDSIGILFQDSLIRKGGPLYRIFITSILRSKEDVEKLHKKNTNSSVNSAHQYGTTFDIAYWRFDRVDTTDIEIDKSKLKVVLAEVLRDMRAANKCFVKYEVKQGCFHVTARP
;
A
#
# COMPACT_ATOMS: atom_id res chain seq x y z
N MET A 1 62.23 -31.39 52.41
CA MET A 1 60.74 -31.07 52.56
C MET A 1 60.46 -29.81 51.78
N ARG A 2 59.96 -29.96 50.53
CA ARG A 2 59.64 -28.82 49.63
C ARG A 2 58.12 -28.65 49.58
N LEU A 3 57.64 -27.50 50.04
CA LEU A 3 56.28 -27.08 49.90
C LEU A 3 56.11 -26.48 48.50
N THR A 4 55.30 -27.14 47.70
CA THR A 4 54.82 -26.61 46.40
C THR A 4 53.62 -25.73 46.66
N LYS A 5 53.80 -24.43 46.40
CA LYS A 5 52.66 -23.48 46.35
C LYS A 5 51.92 -23.68 45.06
N GLN A 6 50.64 -24.13 45.13
CA GLN A 6 49.72 -24.10 44.00
C GLN A 6 49.11 -22.71 43.91
N ILE A 7 49.37 -22.04 42.78
CA ILE A 7 48.74 -20.78 42.41
C ILE A 7 47.42 -21.14 41.68
N ILE A 8 46.31 -20.88 42.33
CA ILE A 8 45.00 -20.98 41.72
C ILE A 8 44.72 -19.71 40.91
N THR A 9 44.83 -19.82 39.59
CA THR A 9 44.46 -18.73 38.68
C THR A 9 42.96 -18.79 38.47
N VAL A 10 42.23 -17.87 39.07
CA VAL A 10 40.80 -17.68 38.85
C VAL A 10 40.63 -16.93 37.55
N PHE A 11 40.17 -17.64 36.52
CA PHE A 11 39.72 -17.02 35.25
C PHE A 11 38.34 -16.42 35.48
N ILE A 12 38.27 -15.10 35.62
CA ILE A 12 37.00 -14.35 35.59
C ILE A 12 36.63 -14.20 34.12
N ILE A 13 35.70 -15.05 33.64
CA ILE A 13 35.05 -14.88 32.36
C ILE A 13 34.04 -13.74 32.52
N ALA A 14 34.41 -12.55 32.09
CA ALA A 14 33.49 -11.44 31.94
C ALA A 14 32.56 -11.75 30.75
N LEU A 15 31.37 -12.30 31.01
CA LEU A 15 30.32 -12.35 30.04
C LEU A 15 29.87 -10.91 29.74
N CYS A 16 30.38 -10.35 28.64
CA CYS A 16 29.82 -9.17 28.04
C CYS A 16 28.43 -9.53 27.48
N LEU A 17 27.42 -9.40 28.30
CA LEU A 17 26.03 -9.32 27.88
C LEU A 17 25.91 -8.00 27.10
N SER A 18 26.24 -8.02 25.81
CA SER A 18 25.81 -6.96 24.89
C SER A 18 24.30 -7.00 24.80
N SER A 19 23.66 -6.34 25.74
CA SER A 19 22.25 -5.99 25.67
C SER A 19 22.11 -5.14 24.40
N CYS A 20 21.62 -5.74 23.32
CA CYS A 20 21.16 -5.01 22.16
C CYS A 20 19.95 -4.18 22.61
N HIS A 21 20.21 -3.04 23.23
CA HIS A 21 19.20 -2.00 23.40
C HIS A 21 18.88 -1.50 21.98
N LYS A 22 17.80 -2.01 21.40
CA LYS A 22 17.17 -1.32 20.26
C LYS A 22 16.76 0.06 20.78
N GLU A 23 17.58 1.07 20.52
CA GLU A 23 17.15 2.45 20.75
C GLU A 23 15.80 2.65 20.11
N LYS A 24 14.82 3.04 20.91
CA LYS A 24 13.49 3.39 20.39
C LYS A 24 13.69 4.58 19.46
N ARG A 25 13.41 4.36 18.17
CA ARG A 25 13.43 5.43 17.16
C ARG A 25 12.54 6.57 17.62
N LYS A 26 13.01 7.80 17.43
CA LYS A 26 12.22 9.00 17.72
C LYS A 26 10.98 8.99 16.83
N THR A 27 9.81 9.20 17.39
CA THR A 27 8.56 9.29 16.64
C THR A 27 8.38 10.72 16.14
N ALA A 28 8.10 10.90 14.86
CA ALA A 28 7.76 12.21 14.32
C ALA A 28 6.44 12.69 14.96
N ASP A 29 6.51 13.85 15.61
CA ASP A 29 5.36 14.46 16.25
C ASP A 29 4.88 15.64 15.42
N PHE A 30 4.12 15.36 14.36
CA PHE A 30 3.37 16.37 13.63
C PHE A 30 1.88 16.23 13.91
N GLU A 31 1.26 17.40 14.08
CA GLU A 31 -0.18 17.44 14.31
C GLU A 31 -0.94 17.04 13.05
N LEU A 32 -1.92 16.15 13.24
CA LEU A 32 -2.91 15.81 12.23
C LEU A 32 -4.27 16.20 12.76
N LYS A 33 -5.06 16.85 11.92
CA LYS A 33 -6.48 17.05 12.23
C LYS A 33 -7.14 15.66 12.30
N PRO A 34 -8.05 15.44 13.28
CA PRO A 34 -8.80 14.20 13.34
C PRO A 34 -9.48 13.94 12.00
N PHE A 35 -9.18 12.78 11.40
CA PHE A 35 -9.83 12.40 10.14
C PHE A 35 -11.26 11.92 10.44
N PRO A 36 -12.28 12.36 9.67
CA PRO A 36 -13.64 11.86 9.81
C PRO A 36 -13.70 10.34 9.69
N LYS A 37 -14.79 9.72 10.11
CA LYS A 37 -14.96 8.27 10.01
C LYS A 37 -14.71 7.81 8.57
N TYR A 38 -13.66 6.98 8.36
CA TYR A 38 -13.21 6.56 7.01
C TYR A 38 -14.33 5.97 6.17
N TYR A 39 -15.20 5.14 6.78
CA TYR A 39 -16.31 4.48 6.09
C TYR A 39 -17.45 5.44 5.66
N LEU A 40 -17.54 6.62 6.28
CA LEU A 40 -18.46 7.67 5.86
C LEU A 40 -17.86 8.53 4.75
N THR A 41 -16.56 8.79 4.83
CA THR A 41 -15.84 9.61 3.86
C THR A 41 -15.61 8.85 2.55
N PHE A 42 -15.24 7.58 2.64
CA PHE A 42 -14.87 6.74 1.50
C PHE A 42 -15.87 5.58 1.34
N ASN A 43 -17.03 5.89 0.82
CA ASN A 43 -18.14 4.95 0.62
C ASN A 43 -18.68 4.98 -0.80
N ASP A 44 -17.84 5.34 -1.78
CA ASP A 44 -18.26 5.37 -3.17
C ASP A 44 -18.80 4.00 -3.61
N ARG A 45 -20.00 4.03 -4.19
CA ARG A 45 -20.75 2.82 -4.53
C ARG A 45 -20.08 2.05 -5.65
N ASN A 46 -20.13 0.74 -5.58
CA ASN A 46 -19.51 -0.15 -6.57
C ASN A 46 -20.11 0.03 -7.97
N ASP A 47 -21.41 0.30 -8.09
CA ASP A 47 -22.08 0.55 -9.37
C ASP A 47 -21.51 1.78 -10.09
N LYS A 48 -21.28 2.89 -9.38
CA LYS A 48 -20.65 4.09 -9.94
C LYS A 48 -19.21 3.82 -10.37
N GLN A 49 -18.46 3.08 -9.56
CA GLN A 49 -17.08 2.69 -9.88
C GLN A 49 -17.06 1.80 -11.12
N LEU A 50 -17.95 0.82 -11.21
CA LEU A 50 -18.06 -0.09 -12.35
C LEU A 50 -18.45 0.66 -13.64
N THR A 51 -19.39 1.60 -13.56
CA THR A 51 -19.80 2.44 -14.71
C THR A 51 -18.59 3.19 -15.29
N VAL A 52 -17.78 3.83 -14.43
CA VAL A 52 -16.59 4.55 -14.91
C VAL A 52 -15.53 3.57 -15.40
N ALA A 53 -15.29 2.48 -14.68
CA ALA A 53 -14.32 1.47 -15.08
C ALA A 53 -14.62 0.89 -16.46
N THR A 54 -15.89 0.62 -16.75
CA THR A 54 -16.34 0.14 -18.07
C THR A 54 -16.12 1.19 -19.19
N ALA A 55 -16.32 2.47 -18.87
CA ALA A 55 -16.20 3.55 -19.85
C ALA A 55 -14.76 3.87 -20.26
N ILE A 56 -13.80 3.79 -19.33
CA ILE A 56 -12.40 4.21 -19.57
C ILE A 56 -11.39 3.07 -19.56
N GLY A 57 -11.82 1.87 -19.20
CA GLY A 57 -10.94 0.70 -19.07
C GLY A 57 -10.86 -0.17 -20.31
N ILE A 58 -10.19 -1.29 -20.17
CA ILE A 58 -10.18 -2.37 -21.17
C ILE A 58 -11.41 -3.27 -21.01
N ALA A 59 -11.74 -4.04 -22.03
CA ALA A 59 -12.65 -5.16 -21.87
C ALA A 59 -12.05 -6.20 -20.90
N PRO A 60 -12.85 -6.83 -20.01
CA PRO A 60 -12.37 -7.84 -19.09
C PRO A 60 -11.67 -9.01 -19.80
N ILE A 61 -10.42 -9.28 -19.42
CA ILE A 61 -9.62 -10.39 -19.94
C ILE A 61 -10.03 -11.71 -19.29
N SER A 62 -10.03 -12.80 -20.05
CA SER A 62 -10.39 -14.13 -19.54
C SER A 62 -9.28 -14.70 -18.65
N SER A 63 -8.03 -14.63 -19.10
CA SER A 63 -6.87 -15.20 -18.42
C SER A 63 -5.74 -14.18 -18.26
N ARG A 64 -4.77 -14.52 -17.40
CA ARG A 64 -3.58 -13.69 -17.18
C ARG A 64 -2.73 -13.54 -18.44
N GLN A 65 -2.69 -14.57 -19.29
CA GLN A 65 -1.92 -14.53 -20.55
C GLN A 65 -2.43 -13.46 -21.51
N GLN A 66 -3.72 -13.18 -21.52
CA GLN A 66 -4.29 -12.15 -22.38
C GLN A 66 -3.80 -10.73 -22.04
N ALA A 67 -3.41 -10.47 -20.79
CA ALA A 67 -2.87 -9.15 -20.41
C ALA A 67 -1.59 -8.82 -21.19
N LEU A 68 -0.75 -9.80 -21.47
CA LEU A 68 0.50 -9.63 -22.21
C LEU A 68 0.25 -9.23 -23.68
N ASN A 69 -0.89 -9.62 -24.23
CA ASN A 69 -1.27 -9.30 -25.62
C ASN A 69 -1.89 -7.88 -25.75
N LEU A 70 -2.10 -7.18 -24.63
CA LEU A 70 -2.64 -5.81 -24.62
C LEU A 70 -1.54 -4.74 -24.51
N ALA A 71 -0.33 -5.04 -25.01
CA ALA A 71 0.76 -4.09 -25.10
C ALA A 71 0.31 -2.80 -25.79
N GLY A 72 0.61 -1.64 -25.20
CA GLY A 72 0.16 -0.32 -25.66
C GLY A 72 -1.19 0.15 -25.11
N LYS A 73 -2.06 -0.74 -24.58
CA LYS A 73 -3.28 -0.36 -23.87
C LYS A 73 -3.11 -0.36 -22.36
N LEU A 74 -2.12 -1.08 -21.86
CA LEU A 74 -1.83 -1.23 -20.44
C LEU A 74 -0.40 -0.80 -20.13
N VAL A 75 -0.23 -0.16 -18.97
CA VAL A 75 1.05 0.21 -18.35
C VAL A 75 1.38 -0.82 -17.29
N GLU A 76 2.58 -1.38 -17.33
CA GLU A 76 3.07 -2.27 -16.28
C GLU A 76 3.46 -1.45 -15.04
N ILE A 77 2.90 -1.79 -13.89
CA ILE A 77 3.13 -1.12 -12.61
C ILE A 77 4.22 -1.86 -11.85
N LYS A 78 5.35 -1.19 -11.65
CA LYS A 78 6.53 -1.71 -10.94
C LYS A 78 6.78 -0.92 -9.67
N SER A 79 7.34 -1.57 -8.66
CA SER A 79 7.82 -0.87 -7.46
C SER A 79 8.82 0.21 -7.85
N GLY A 80 8.66 1.40 -7.28
CA GLY A 80 9.48 2.55 -7.62
C GLY A 80 9.62 3.53 -6.46
N LYS A 81 9.83 4.81 -6.77
CA LYS A 81 10.06 5.86 -5.78
C LYS A 81 8.87 6.07 -4.84
N TYR A 82 7.64 5.96 -5.32
CA TYR A 82 6.43 6.42 -4.63
C TYR A 82 5.59 5.30 -4.04
N TYR A 83 5.69 4.09 -4.58
CA TYR A 83 4.94 2.92 -4.11
C TYR A 83 5.73 1.64 -4.28
N LYS A 84 5.32 0.65 -3.52
CA LYS A 84 5.80 -0.74 -3.59
C LYS A 84 4.64 -1.64 -3.99
N VAL A 85 4.84 -2.40 -5.05
CA VAL A 85 3.88 -3.42 -5.49
C VAL A 85 4.12 -4.68 -4.67
N ASP A 86 3.06 -5.19 -4.06
CA ASP A 86 3.11 -6.42 -3.28
C ASP A 86 3.09 -7.67 -4.16
N SER A 87 3.23 -8.82 -3.55
CA SER A 87 2.98 -10.10 -4.21
C SER A 87 1.53 -10.18 -4.69
N LEU A 88 1.31 -10.02 -5.99
CA LEU A 88 -0.01 -9.99 -6.62
C LEU A 88 -0.51 -11.42 -6.91
N ARG A 89 -0.98 -12.12 -5.87
CA ARG A 89 -1.43 -13.53 -6.01
C ARG A 89 -2.69 -13.68 -6.88
N SER A 90 -3.60 -12.71 -6.81
CA SER A 90 -4.91 -12.74 -7.48
C SER A 90 -5.15 -11.49 -8.32
N SER A 91 -4.10 -10.90 -8.84
CA SER A 91 -4.15 -9.77 -9.77
C SER A 91 -2.85 -9.66 -10.56
N LEU A 92 -2.81 -8.82 -11.56
CA LEU A 92 -1.71 -8.56 -12.48
C LEU A 92 -1.26 -7.11 -12.35
N PRO A 93 0.04 -6.80 -12.51
CA PRO A 93 0.59 -5.46 -12.33
C PRO A 93 0.33 -4.55 -13.55
N PHE A 94 -0.90 -4.42 -13.99
CA PHE A 94 -1.24 -3.63 -15.17
C PHE A 94 -2.38 -2.66 -14.91
N LEU A 95 -2.25 -1.42 -15.38
CA LEU A 95 -3.29 -0.40 -15.40
C LEU A 95 -3.42 0.23 -16.77
N VAL A 96 -4.58 0.77 -17.09
CA VAL A 96 -4.70 1.74 -18.20
C VAL A 96 -3.97 3.03 -17.84
N ASN A 97 -3.50 3.77 -18.83
CA ASN A 97 -2.62 4.94 -18.63
C ASN A 97 -3.18 5.95 -17.62
N ILE A 98 -4.47 6.27 -17.71
CA ILE A 98 -5.10 7.21 -16.77
C ILE A 98 -5.04 6.71 -15.33
N ALA A 99 -5.23 5.42 -15.09
CA ALA A 99 -5.17 4.84 -13.75
C ALA A 99 -3.74 4.78 -13.21
N ALA A 100 -2.76 4.49 -14.06
CA ALA A 100 -1.33 4.56 -13.72
C ALA A 100 -0.95 6.00 -13.30
N THR A 101 -1.35 7.01 -14.08
CA THR A 101 -1.14 8.43 -13.74
C THR A 101 -1.79 8.81 -12.41
N ARG A 102 -3.00 8.30 -12.10
CA ARG A 102 -3.64 8.57 -10.80
C ARG A 102 -2.89 7.92 -9.64
N LEU A 103 -2.40 6.69 -9.83
CA LEU A 103 -1.57 6.00 -8.84
C LEU A 103 -0.27 6.78 -8.55
N ASP A 104 0.43 7.21 -9.60
CA ASP A 104 1.63 8.04 -9.47
C ASP A 104 1.34 9.34 -8.72
N SER A 105 0.26 10.05 -9.08
CA SER A 105 -0.17 11.27 -8.42
C SER A 105 -0.43 11.06 -6.93
N ILE A 106 -1.11 9.96 -6.55
CA ILE A 106 -1.37 9.64 -5.14
C ILE A 106 -0.06 9.41 -4.39
N GLY A 107 0.87 8.65 -4.97
CA GLY A 107 2.16 8.38 -4.35
C GLY A 107 3.04 9.62 -4.18
N ILE A 108 3.07 10.50 -5.20
CA ILE A 108 3.76 11.81 -5.15
C ILE A 108 3.15 12.68 -4.04
N LEU A 109 1.84 12.90 -4.07
CA LEU A 109 1.15 13.76 -3.10
C LEU A 109 1.28 13.23 -1.66
N PHE A 110 1.32 11.90 -1.49
CA PHE A 110 1.57 11.29 -0.19
C PHE A 110 2.95 11.65 0.35
N GLN A 111 4.01 11.48 -0.45
CA GLN A 111 5.38 11.84 -0.05
C GLN A 111 5.54 13.35 0.16
N ASP A 112 4.99 14.17 -0.72
CA ASP A 112 5.01 15.64 -0.56
C ASP A 112 4.30 16.08 0.72
N SER A 113 3.21 15.41 1.10
CA SER A 113 2.51 15.70 2.36
C SER A 113 3.36 15.32 3.57
N LEU A 114 4.10 14.20 3.52
CA LEU A 114 5.04 13.83 4.58
C LEU A 114 6.18 14.84 4.72
N ILE A 115 6.78 15.25 3.60
CA ILE A 115 7.85 16.27 3.58
C ILE A 115 7.38 17.57 4.21
N ARG A 116 6.21 18.09 3.77
CA ARG A 116 5.65 19.34 4.32
C ARG A 116 5.36 19.27 5.81
N LYS A 117 5.11 18.09 6.34
CA LYS A 117 4.90 17.83 7.77
C LYS A 117 6.21 17.54 8.53
N GLY A 118 7.37 17.61 7.85
CA GLY A 118 8.67 17.34 8.45
C GLY A 118 8.93 15.86 8.78
N GLY A 119 8.16 14.97 8.16
CA GLY A 119 8.31 13.52 8.38
C GLY A 119 9.26 12.85 7.39
N PRO A 120 9.77 11.66 7.74
CA PRO A 120 10.54 10.81 6.84
C PRO A 120 9.69 10.26 5.69
N LEU A 121 10.37 9.82 4.62
CA LEU A 121 9.70 9.32 3.42
C LEU A 121 9.23 7.87 3.57
N TYR A 122 8.01 7.65 3.16
CA TYR A 122 7.41 6.32 3.03
C TYR A 122 6.83 6.12 1.63
N ARG A 123 6.76 4.86 1.20
CA ARG A 123 6.00 4.42 0.03
C ARG A 123 4.71 3.74 0.47
N ILE A 124 3.66 3.93 -0.29
CA ILE A 124 2.41 3.19 -0.15
C ILE A 124 2.56 1.78 -0.71
N PHE A 125 1.81 0.79 -0.20
CA PHE A 125 1.77 -0.57 -0.74
C PHE A 125 0.56 -0.78 -1.62
N ILE A 126 0.79 -1.28 -2.83
CA ILE A 126 -0.26 -1.67 -3.78
C ILE A 126 -0.48 -3.17 -3.67
N THR A 127 -1.68 -3.57 -3.28
CA THR A 127 -2.01 -4.95 -2.92
C THR A 127 -2.86 -5.69 -3.94
N SER A 128 -3.52 -4.98 -4.84
CA SER A 128 -4.29 -5.55 -5.94
C SER A 128 -4.38 -4.54 -7.09
N ILE A 129 -4.38 -5.04 -8.33
CA ILE A 129 -4.46 -4.21 -9.55
C ILE A 129 -5.45 -4.89 -10.54
N LEU A 130 -5.05 -5.14 -11.79
CA LEU A 130 -5.87 -5.80 -12.80
C LEU A 130 -6.21 -7.24 -12.40
N ARG A 131 -7.45 -7.65 -12.54
CA ARG A 131 -7.89 -9.04 -12.35
C ARG A 131 -8.46 -9.62 -13.64
N SER A 132 -8.03 -10.82 -14.00
CA SER A 132 -8.71 -11.60 -15.05
C SER A 132 -10.04 -12.17 -14.52
N LYS A 133 -10.90 -12.64 -15.41
CA LYS A 133 -12.12 -13.37 -15.01
C LYS A 133 -11.78 -14.60 -14.16
N GLU A 134 -10.73 -15.35 -14.52
CA GLU A 134 -10.24 -16.47 -13.71
C GLU A 134 -9.83 -16.07 -12.30
N ASP A 135 -9.15 -14.91 -12.13
CA ASP A 135 -8.77 -14.42 -10.80
C ASP A 135 -9.99 -14.08 -9.96
N VAL A 136 -11.00 -13.44 -10.57
CA VAL A 136 -12.26 -13.08 -9.90
C VAL A 136 -13.02 -14.34 -9.49
N GLU A 137 -13.13 -15.33 -10.36
CA GLU A 137 -13.79 -16.63 -10.07
C GLU A 137 -13.09 -17.36 -8.93
N LYS A 138 -11.74 -17.45 -8.97
CA LYS A 138 -10.95 -18.05 -7.89
C LYS A 138 -11.14 -17.34 -6.55
N LEU A 139 -11.23 -16.00 -6.56
CA LEU A 139 -11.51 -15.22 -5.36
C LEU A 139 -12.93 -15.45 -4.86
N HIS A 140 -13.93 -15.50 -5.75
CA HIS A 140 -15.32 -15.73 -5.38
C HIS A 140 -15.53 -17.12 -4.78
N LYS A 141 -14.86 -18.16 -5.29
CA LYS A 141 -14.86 -19.52 -4.70
C LYS A 141 -14.32 -19.54 -3.27
N LYS A 142 -13.34 -18.65 -2.96
CA LYS A 142 -12.76 -18.56 -1.60
C LYS A 142 -13.55 -17.64 -0.68
N ASN A 143 -14.23 -16.64 -1.24
CA ASN A 143 -14.98 -15.64 -0.52
C ASN A 143 -16.21 -15.24 -1.34
N THR A 144 -17.34 -15.83 -1.04
CA THR A 144 -18.63 -15.60 -1.73
C THR A 144 -19.12 -14.15 -1.65
N ASN A 145 -18.59 -13.35 -0.70
CA ASN A 145 -18.88 -11.91 -0.62
C ASN A 145 -18.10 -11.07 -1.66
N SER A 146 -17.14 -11.66 -2.39
CA SER A 146 -16.44 -10.94 -3.46
C SER A 146 -17.37 -10.80 -4.67
N SER A 147 -17.44 -9.57 -5.24
CA SER A 147 -18.25 -9.31 -6.42
C SER A 147 -17.65 -9.99 -7.65
N VAL A 148 -18.50 -10.72 -8.40
CA VAL A 148 -18.13 -11.25 -9.73
C VAL A 148 -17.96 -10.12 -10.75
N ASN A 149 -18.62 -8.97 -10.55
CA ASN A 149 -18.48 -7.76 -11.34
C ASN A 149 -17.54 -6.79 -10.62
N SER A 150 -16.24 -6.97 -10.81
CA SER A 150 -15.21 -6.17 -10.15
C SER A 150 -14.64 -5.11 -11.09
N ALA A 151 -14.55 -3.86 -10.63
CA ALA A 151 -13.90 -2.77 -11.37
C ALA A 151 -12.41 -3.06 -11.68
N HIS A 152 -11.75 -3.93 -10.92
CA HIS A 152 -10.40 -4.41 -11.21
C HIS A 152 -10.26 -5.11 -12.57
N GLN A 153 -11.34 -5.66 -13.14
CA GLN A 153 -11.28 -6.35 -14.42
C GLN A 153 -11.01 -5.41 -15.61
N TYR A 154 -11.18 -4.11 -15.42
CA TYR A 154 -11.06 -3.10 -16.46
C TYR A 154 -9.71 -2.38 -16.46
N GLY A 155 -8.79 -2.71 -15.54
CA GLY A 155 -7.47 -2.07 -15.43
C GLY A 155 -7.51 -0.61 -14.96
N THR A 156 -8.59 -0.18 -14.33
CA THR A 156 -8.82 1.20 -13.85
C THR A 156 -8.72 1.33 -12.34
N THR A 157 -8.54 0.21 -11.64
CA THR A 157 -8.73 0.10 -10.19
C THR A 157 -7.54 -0.57 -9.54
N PHE A 158 -7.17 -0.06 -8.38
CA PHE A 158 -6.09 -0.60 -7.55
C PHE A 158 -6.40 -0.45 -6.07
N ASP A 159 -5.84 -1.34 -5.25
CA ASP A 159 -6.00 -1.34 -3.80
C ASP A 159 -4.71 -0.87 -3.13
N ILE A 160 -4.83 0.10 -2.20
CA ILE A 160 -3.72 0.65 -1.41
C ILE A 160 -3.90 0.20 0.05
N ALA A 161 -2.93 -0.54 0.60
CA ALA A 161 -2.95 -0.91 2.01
C ALA A 161 -2.89 0.33 2.91
N TYR A 162 -3.69 0.36 4.00
CA TYR A 162 -3.69 1.47 4.95
C TYR A 162 -3.08 1.11 6.32
N TRP A 163 -2.61 -0.10 6.49
CA TRP A 163 -2.04 -0.62 7.75
C TRP A 163 -0.54 -0.87 7.69
N ARG A 164 0.06 -0.75 6.50
CA ARG A 164 1.50 -0.89 6.28
C ARG A 164 2.01 0.07 5.22
N PHE A 165 3.22 0.53 5.45
CA PHE A 165 3.93 1.47 4.59
C PHE A 165 5.39 1.04 4.53
N ASP A 166 6.04 1.29 3.40
CA ASP A 166 7.43 0.93 3.19
C ASP A 166 8.30 2.18 3.40
N ARG A 167 9.15 2.14 4.41
CA ARG A 167 10.04 3.25 4.72
C ARG A 167 11.18 3.31 3.72
N VAL A 168 11.50 4.51 3.23
CA VAL A 168 12.50 4.74 2.18
C VAL A 168 13.81 5.29 2.74
N ASP A 169 13.74 6.14 3.76
CA ASP A 169 14.91 6.79 4.33
C ASP A 169 15.49 6.06 5.55
N THR A 170 16.71 6.44 5.94
CA THR A 170 17.46 5.86 7.05
C THR A 170 17.45 6.74 8.30
N THR A 171 16.61 7.79 8.36
CA THR A 171 16.55 8.66 9.53
C THR A 171 16.09 7.91 10.77
N ASP A 172 16.47 8.36 11.98
CA ASP A 172 16.03 7.74 13.24
C ASP A 172 14.60 8.08 13.64
N ILE A 173 13.91 8.89 12.80
CA ILE A 173 12.53 9.31 13.02
C ILE A 173 11.59 8.29 12.39
N GLU A 174 10.60 7.79 13.13
CA GLU A 174 9.54 6.92 12.64
C GLU A 174 8.19 7.61 12.77
N ILE A 175 7.30 7.39 11.81
CA ILE A 175 5.91 7.86 11.88
C ILE A 175 5.01 6.68 12.27
N ASP A 176 4.14 6.89 13.23
CA ASP A 176 3.11 5.90 13.56
C ASP A 176 2.23 5.61 12.33
N LYS A 177 1.92 4.34 12.13
CA LYS A 177 1.12 3.88 10.98
C LYS A 177 -0.27 4.52 10.93
N SER A 178 -0.84 4.85 12.09
CA SER A 178 -2.13 5.55 12.16
C SER A 178 -2.03 6.97 11.59
N LYS A 179 -0.93 7.68 11.84
CA LYS A 179 -0.63 8.99 11.24
C LYS A 179 -0.41 8.89 9.72
N LEU A 180 0.35 7.88 9.26
CA LEU A 180 0.54 7.60 7.83
C LEU A 180 -0.78 7.32 7.12
N LYS A 181 -1.67 6.56 7.75
CA LYS A 181 -3.02 6.31 7.25
C LYS A 181 -3.83 7.59 7.10
N VAL A 182 -3.75 8.51 8.08
CA VAL A 182 -4.43 9.82 7.99
C VAL A 182 -3.90 10.63 6.82
N VAL A 183 -2.57 10.72 6.66
CA VAL A 183 -1.96 11.45 5.53
C VAL A 183 -2.40 10.87 4.19
N LEU A 184 -2.40 9.55 4.04
CA LEU A 184 -2.91 8.91 2.82
C LEU A 184 -4.39 9.20 2.59
N ALA A 185 -5.20 9.17 3.65
CA ALA A 185 -6.62 9.48 3.56
C ALA A 185 -6.88 10.95 3.18
N GLU A 186 -6.09 11.90 3.69
CA GLU A 186 -6.17 13.32 3.26
C GLU A 186 -5.92 13.45 1.76
N VAL A 187 -4.88 12.82 1.24
CA VAL A 187 -4.58 12.81 -0.21
C VAL A 187 -5.72 12.20 -1.02
N LEU A 188 -6.23 11.04 -0.61
CA LEU A 188 -7.33 10.38 -1.30
C LEU A 188 -8.63 11.19 -1.27
N ARG A 189 -8.93 11.88 -0.15
CA ARG A 189 -10.06 12.79 -0.03
C ARG A 189 -9.95 13.94 -1.05
N ASP A 190 -8.77 14.56 -1.13
CA ASP A 190 -8.54 15.70 -2.00
C ASP A 190 -8.57 15.28 -3.48
N MET A 191 -7.99 14.14 -3.83
CA MET A 191 -8.10 13.55 -5.17
C MET A 191 -9.56 13.22 -5.54
N ARG A 192 -10.33 12.69 -4.58
CA ARG A 192 -11.76 12.41 -4.76
C ARG A 192 -12.57 13.71 -4.94
N ALA A 193 -12.31 14.73 -4.13
CA ALA A 193 -12.95 16.04 -4.24
C ALA A 193 -12.65 16.73 -5.58
N ALA A 194 -11.43 16.54 -6.10
CA ALA A 194 -11.02 17.01 -7.43
C ALA A 194 -11.56 16.13 -8.59
N ASN A 195 -12.46 15.19 -8.32
CA ASN A 195 -13.03 14.25 -9.30
C ASN A 195 -12.01 13.36 -10.03
N LYS A 196 -10.85 13.10 -9.43
CA LYS A 196 -9.78 12.29 -10.06
C LYS A 196 -9.92 10.79 -9.78
N CYS A 197 -10.65 10.40 -8.74
CA CYS A 197 -10.92 9.01 -8.42
C CYS A 197 -12.20 8.84 -7.58
N PHE A 198 -12.72 7.64 -7.56
CA PHE A 198 -13.60 7.12 -6.51
C PHE A 198 -12.76 6.38 -5.48
N VAL A 199 -13.21 6.41 -4.22
CA VAL A 199 -12.51 5.72 -3.13
C VAL A 199 -13.53 5.01 -2.23
N LYS A 200 -13.23 3.74 -1.91
CA LYS A 200 -13.98 2.96 -0.93
C LYS A 200 -13.03 2.43 0.14
N TYR A 201 -13.41 2.61 1.39
CA TYR A 201 -12.67 2.07 2.53
C TYR A 201 -13.12 0.63 2.80
N GLU A 202 -12.24 -0.34 2.55
CA GLU A 202 -12.53 -1.75 2.69
C GLU A 202 -11.89 -2.33 3.96
N VAL A 203 -12.69 -2.41 5.03
CA VAL A 203 -12.22 -2.83 6.37
C VAL A 203 -11.68 -4.26 6.36
N LYS A 204 -12.40 -5.19 5.73
CA LYS A 204 -12.03 -6.61 5.70
C LYS A 204 -10.74 -6.87 4.92
N GLN A 205 -10.49 -6.12 3.85
CA GLN A 205 -9.30 -6.22 3.01
C GLN A 205 -8.13 -5.37 3.54
N GLY A 206 -8.40 -4.42 4.42
CA GLY A 206 -7.38 -3.53 4.97
C GLY A 206 -6.83 -2.54 3.94
N CYS A 207 -7.65 -2.10 2.98
CA CYS A 207 -7.21 -1.24 1.89
C CYS A 207 -8.20 -0.10 1.59
N PHE A 208 -7.69 0.92 0.92
CA PHE A 208 -8.47 1.85 0.13
C PHE A 208 -8.57 1.28 -1.30
N HIS A 209 -9.77 0.98 -1.72
CA HIS A 209 -10.11 0.58 -3.08
C HIS A 209 -10.33 1.83 -3.93
N VAL A 210 -9.46 2.05 -4.92
CA VAL A 210 -9.40 3.29 -5.70
C VAL A 210 -9.66 3.00 -7.16
N THR A 211 -10.70 3.64 -7.72
CA THR A 211 -11.00 3.59 -9.17
C THR A 211 -10.73 4.95 -9.79
N ALA A 212 -9.87 4.99 -10.80
CA ALA A 212 -9.53 6.22 -11.52
C ALA A 212 -10.74 6.80 -12.25
N ARG A 213 -10.77 8.14 -12.38
CA ARG A 213 -11.76 8.89 -13.16
C ARG A 213 -11.03 9.74 -14.22
N PRO A 214 -11.73 10.10 -15.29
CA PRO A 214 -11.23 11.01 -16.34
C PRO A 214 -10.65 12.32 -15.81
#